data_099668b61cf9cd38868061357e8e1c04
#
_entry.id   099668b61cf9cd38868061357e8e1c04
#
_cell.length_a   1.000
_cell.length_b   1.000
_cell.length_c   1.000
_cell.angle_alpha   90.00
_cell.angle_beta   90.00
_cell.angle_gamma   90.00
#
_symmetry.space_group_name_H-M   'P 1'
#
loop_
_entity.id
_entity.type
_entity.pdbx_description
1 polymer ?
#
loop_
_entity_poly.entity_id
_entity_poly.type
_entity_poly.pdbx_seq_one_letter_code
_entity_poly.pdbx_strand_id
1 'polypeptide(L)'
;MSASLVGSEMCIRDRLYTNVGQVVAQYEAEWLSVDVSSKSVVYTALTQNDGEDARTAVVKLTCGSYTVEVTVTQDSKEPDLSLKIGQSVDEGIGMIFWVDPSDNMVGKAVSVKRQGGNPFEASVMPHSALSTVNGYANSALFTSPSANDAVAYCQSLGDGWYLPARDELWELFDTYNGVGHTDPDFVSAVPDKLTEVEKAARAAFDKMLTDLQGDVMNEAAGSGNGESYWSSTENAAGNQAYWVRFGKSGADAGNKTATNRFVRCMRTIGDYTYPEEPATLTVNPNPVTLEGANEAEANVTLTSNKTVFSVALANDSWLSYTISGTTVTFKAKSKNTTGDVRTIVATVT
;
A
#
# COMPACT_ATOMS: atom_id res chain seq x y z
N MET A 1 33.48 -31.07 21.32
CA MET A 1 32.96 -30.68 19.97
C MET A 1 31.56 -30.17 20.12
N SER A 2 31.15 -29.26 19.31
CA SER A 2 29.76 -28.77 19.32
C SER A 2 29.17 -28.87 17.91
N ALA A 3 27.89 -29.21 17.82
CA ALA A 3 27.12 -29.22 16.59
C ALA A 3 25.90 -28.32 16.80
N SER A 4 25.56 -27.45 15.83
CA SER A 4 24.44 -26.54 15.93
C SER A 4 23.45 -26.83 14.80
N LEU A 5 22.16 -26.89 15.13
CA LEU A 5 21.02 -26.96 14.21
C LEU A 5 20.39 -25.57 14.15
N VAL A 6 20.51 -24.89 13.01
CA VAL A 6 20.04 -23.51 12.83
C VAL A 6 18.82 -23.50 11.91
N GLY A 7 17.76 -22.78 12.31
CA GLY A 7 16.58 -22.56 11.48
C GLY A 7 15.87 -23.83 11.03
N SER A 8 15.69 -23.98 9.72
CA SER A 8 15.03 -25.14 9.09
C SER A 8 15.94 -26.37 8.94
N GLU A 9 17.22 -26.28 9.32
CA GLU A 9 18.12 -27.44 9.29
C GLU A 9 17.76 -28.43 10.41
N MET A 10 17.23 -29.58 10.02
CA MET A 10 16.82 -30.64 10.93
C MET A 10 17.88 -31.74 11.08
N CYS A 11 19.00 -31.63 10.39
CA CYS A 11 20.00 -32.71 10.36
C CYS A 11 21.44 -32.19 10.21
N ILE A 12 22.34 -32.60 11.10
CA ILE A 12 23.77 -32.35 11.02
C ILE A 12 24.48 -33.69 10.89
N ARG A 13 25.53 -33.78 10.04
CA ARG A 13 26.34 -34.96 9.83
C ARG A 13 27.80 -34.69 10.16
N ASP A 14 28.32 -35.35 11.21
CA ASP A 14 29.74 -35.38 11.56
C ASP A 14 30.46 -36.59 11.00
N ARG A 15 31.73 -36.46 10.64
CA ARG A 15 32.58 -37.55 10.18
C ARG A 15 33.24 -38.22 11.36
N LEU A 16 33.15 -39.56 11.40
CA LEU A 16 33.85 -40.39 12.37
C LEU A 16 35.16 -40.90 11.80
N TYR A 17 36.22 -40.79 12.58
CA TYR A 17 37.51 -41.45 12.33
C TYR A 17 37.80 -42.34 13.53
N THR A 18 37.60 -43.64 13.37
CA THR A 18 37.93 -44.62 14.41
C THR A 18 38.70 -45.76 13.79
N ASN A 19 39.71 -46.25 14.50
CA ASN A 19 40.49 -47.43 14.16
C ASN A 19 40.18 -48.60 15.13
N VAL A 20 39.25 -48.43 16.05
CA VAL A 20 38.89 -49.40 17.09
C VAL A 20 37.38 -49.48 17.30
N GLY A 21 36.76 -50.54 16.82
CA GLY A 21 35.43 -50.94 17.24
C GLY A 21 34.27 -50.09 16.74
N GLN A 22 33.08 -50.41 17.25
CA GLN A 22 31.82 -49.73 16.95
C GLN A 22 31.62 -48.54 17.90
N VAL A 23 31.12 -47.40 17.37
CA VAL A 23 30.75 -46.23 18.18
C VAL A 23 29.32 -46.40 18.67
N VAL A 24 29.09 -46.12 19.94
CA VAL A 24 27.76 -46.11 20.58
C VAL A 24 27.46 -44.68 21.06
N ALA A 25 26.25 -44.19 20.77
CA ALA A 25 25.75 -42.90 21.27
C ALA A 25 24.82 -43.09 22.48
N GLN A 26 24.99 -42.27 23.50
CA GLN A 26 24.10 -42.16 24.67
C GLN A 26 23.68 -40.72 24.82
N TYR A 27 22.36 -40.48 24.96
CA TYR A 27 21.76 -39.16 25.15
C TYR A 27 20.35 -39.31 25.76
N GLU A 28 19.82 -38.25 26.36
CA GLU A 28 18.52 -38.27 27.06
C GLU A 28 17.47 -37.33 26.43
N ALA A 29 17.82 -36.62 25.37
CA ALA A 29 16.93 -35.62 24.76
C ALA A 29 15.89 -36.26 23.84
N GLU A 30 14.59 -36.24 24.20
CA GLU A 30 13.49 -36.81 23.41
C GLU A 30 13.29 -36.12 22.05
N TRP A 31 13.71 -34.85 21.94
CA TRP A 31 13.62 -34.08 20.71
C TRP A 31 14.71 -34.37 19.68
N LEU A 32 15.75 -35.15 20.05
CA LEU A 32 16.92 -35.46 19.26
C LEU A 32 16.95 -36.95 18.92
N SER A 33 17.26 -37.25 17.66
CA SER A 33 17.68 -38.59 17.22
C SER A 33 19.14 -38.58 16.82
N VAL A 34 19.86 -39.61 17.16
CA VAL A 34 21.28 -39.78 16.83
C VAL A 34 21.50 -41.11 16.13
N ASP A 35 21.84 -41.07 14.86
CA ASP A 35 22.16 -42.23 14.04
C ASP A 35 23.68 -42.37 13.84
N VAL A 36 24.23 -43.50 14.27
CA VAL A 36 25.67 -43.75 14.17
C VAL A 36 25.93 -44.77 13.08
N SER A 37 26.78 -44.42 12.12
CA SER A 37 27.33 -45.30 11.09
C SER A 37 28.82 -45.50 11.28
N SER A 38 29.44 -46.37 10.47
CA SER A 38 30.90 -46.60 10.53
C SER A 38 31.74 -45.36 10.16
N LYS A 39 31.17 -44.34 9.57
CA LYS A 39 31.88 -43.15 9.06
C LYS A 39 31.28 -41.83 9.46
N SER A 40 30.09 -41.81 10.05
CA SER A 40 29.39 -40.58 10.42
C SER A 40 28.44 -40.78 11.58
N VAL A 41 28.20 -39.70 12.33
CA VAL A 41 27.08 -39.53 13.23
C VAL A 41 26.16 -38.49 12.62
N VAL A 42 24.87 -38.79 12.59
CA VAL A 42 23.82 -37.88 12.12
C VAL A 42 22.96 -37.53 13.31
N TYR A 43 22.83 -36.26 13.56
CA TYR A 43 21.95 -35.70 14.59
C TYR A 43 20.70 -35.12 13.88
N THR A 44 19.52 -35.55 14.27
CA THR A 44 18.26 -35.12 13.65
C THR A 44 17.34 -34.61 14.74
N ALA A 45 16.86 -33.36 14.58
CA ALA A 45 15.81 -32.85 15.44
C ALA A 45 14.47 -33.49 15.05
N LEU A 46 13.81 -34.15 16.01
CA LEU A 46 12.51 -34.80 15.80
C LEU A 46 11.34 -33.83 15.90
N THR A 47 11.54 -32.70 16.60
CA THR A 47 10.52 -31.65 16.79
C THR A 47 11.18 -30.30 16.64
N GLN A 48 10.38 -29.30 16.21
CA GLN A 48 10.80 -27.91 16.22
C GLN A 48 10.96 -27.41 17.66
N ASN A 49 11.89 -26.49 17.89
CA ASN A 49 12.00 -25.80 19.17
C ASN A 49 11.07 -24.59 19.17
N ASP A 50 9.87 -24.73 19.73
CA ASP A 50 8.88 -23.66 19.84
C ASP A 50 9.09 -22.77 21.10
N GLY A 51 10.16 -23.00 21.86
CA GLY A 51 10.57 -22.17 22.99
C GLY A 51 11.25 -20.87 22.54
N GLU A 52 11.33 -19.90 23.45
CA GLU A 52 12.02 -18.60 23.20
C GLU A 52 13.54 -18.73 23.20
N ASP A 53 14.08 -19.74 23.88
CA ASP A 53 15.51 -19.97 24.00
C ASP A 53 15.97 -21.21 23.21
N ALA A 54 17.23 -21.24 22.83
CA ALA A 54 17.87 -22.41 22.24
C ALA A 54 17.88 -23.57 23.25
N ARG A 55 17.60 -24.78 22.78
CA ARG A 55 17.71 -26.00 23.60
C ARG A 55 18.95 -26.80 23.25
N THR A 56 19.54 -27.44 24.24
CA THR A 56 20.78 -28.19 24.08
C THR A 56 20.65 -29.64 24.57
N ALA A 57 21.39 -30.54 23.95
CA ALA A 57 21.56 -31.91 24.40
C ALA A 57 23.04 -32.31 24.35
N VAL A 58 23.47 -33.05 25.34
CA VAL A 58 24.83 -33.65 25.33
C VAL A 58 24.73 -35.08 24.83
N VAL A 59 25.42 -35.39 23.76
CA VAL A 59 25.55 -36.72 23.18
C VAL A 59 26.91 -37.27 23.53
N LYS A 60 26.94 -38.37 24.24
CA LYS A 60 28.17 -39.10 24.61
C LYS A 60 28.44 -40.21 23.60
N LEU A 61 29.49 -40.06 22.82
CA LEU A 61 29.95 -41.04 21.84
C LEU A 61 31.09 -41.88 22.43
N THR A 62 30.88 -43.17 22.54
CA THR A 62 31.86 -44.07 23.15
C THR A 62 32.33 -45.12 22.13
N CYS A 63 33.67 -45.36 22.05
CA CYS A 63 34.30 -46.39 21.26
C CYS A 63 35.42 -47.07 22.07
N GLY A 64 35.17 -48.27 22.54
CA GLY A 64 36.08 -48.97 23.47
C GLY A 64 36.19 -48.20 24.79
N SER A 65 37.42 -47.80 25.14
CA SER A 65 37.68 -46.99 26.34
C SER A 65 37.65 -45.47 26.09
N TYR A 66 37.42 -45.03 24.87
CA TYR A 66 37.41 -43.62 24.49
C TYR A 66 35.98 -43.06 24.48
N THR A 67 35.80 -41.91 25.06
CA THR A 67 34.53 -41.19 25.09
C THR A 67 34.72 -39.74 24.69
N VAL A 68 33.81 -39.23 23.84
CA VAL A 68 33.75 -37.85 23.43
C VAL A 68 32.32 -37.33 23.68
N GLU A 69 32.21 -36.15 24.24
CA GLU A 69 30.92 -35.46 24.41
C GLU A 69 30.77 -34.44 23.28
N VAL A 70 29.59 -34.46 22.67
CA VAL A 70 29.16 -33.50 21.64
C VAL A 70 27.93 -32.77 22.18
N THR A 71 27.98 -31.44 22.26
CA THR A 71 26.81 -30.64 22.56
C THR A 71 26.09 -30.32 21.26
N VAL A 72 24.84 -30.76 21.17
CA VAL A 72 23.95 -30.44 20.04
C VAL A 72 23.00 -29.32 20.52
N THR A 73 22.96 -28.23 19.76
CA THR A 73 22.11 -27.10 20.05
C THR A 73 21.07 -26.98 18.93
N GLN A 74 19.83 -26.74 19.29
CA GLN A 74 18.77 -26.33 18.36
C GLN A 74 18.28 -24.95 18.77
N ASP A 75 18.42 -23.99 17.86
CA ASP A 75 17.95 -22.63 18.09
C ASP A 75 16.42 -22.59 18.24
N SER A 76 15.91 -21.57 18.89
CA SER A 76 14.47 -21.29 18.94
C SER A 76 13.91 -21.09 17.54
N LYS A 77 12.61 -21.30 17.40
CA LYS A 77 11.91 -20.89 16.20
C LYS A 77 12.09 -19.38 16.00
N GLU A 78 12.42 -18.97 14.79
CA GLU A 78 12.36 -17.54 14.47
C GLU A 78 10.94 -17.01 14.72
N PRO A 79 10.80 -15.85 15.38
CA PRO A 79 9.49 -15.26 15.60
C PRO A 79 8.78 -15.05 14.26
N ASP A 80 7.50 -15.43 14.19
CA ASP A 80 6.65 -15.11 13.05
C ASP A 80 6.39 -13.60 13.01
N LEU A 81 7.19 -12.88 12.25
CA LEU A 81 7.09 -11.43 12.07
C LEU A 81 6.05 -11.03 11.02
N SER A 82 5.35 -12.01 10.42
CA SER A 82 4.34 -11.73 9.40
C SER A 82 3.22 -10.84 9.94
N LEU A 83 2.82 -9.87 9.12
CA LEU A 83 1.68 -9.00 9.41
C LEU A 83 0.37 -9.79 9.33
N LYS A 84 -0.58 -9.46 10.20
CA LYS A 84 -1.92 -10.07 10.23
C LYS A 84 -3.00 -9.00 10.26
N ILE A 85 -4.03 -9.19 9.45
CA ILE A 85 -5.21 -8.31 9.47
C ILE A 85 -5.78 -8.24 10.90
N GLY A 86 -6.08 -7.04 11.39
CA GLY A 86 -6.51 -6.78 12.76
C GLY A 86 -5.38 -6.66 13.79
N GLN A 87 -4.14 -6.93 13.41
CA GLN A 87 -2.99 -6.74 14.30
C GLN A 87 -2.79 -5.27 14.64
N SER A 88 -2.56 -4.99 15.93
CA SER A 88 -2.20 -3.66 16.42
C SER A 88 -0.78 -3.29 16.02
N VAL A 89 -0.57 -2.03 15.69
CA VAL A 89 0.75 -1.43 15.44
C VAL A 89 0.91 -0.13 16.22
N ASP A 90 2.17 0.29 16.41
CA ASP A 90 2.51 1.54 17.08
C ASP A 90 1.81 1.69 18.46
N GLU A 91 1.94 0.64 19.30
CA GLU A 91 1.39 0.64 20.67
C GLU A 91 -0.13 0.91 20.74
N GLY A 92 -0.89 0.48 19.73
CA GLY A 92 -2.34 0.66 19.68
C GLY A 92 -2.82 1.87 18.90
N ILE A 93 -1.94 2.61 18.24
CA ILE A 93 -2.32 3.74 17.37
C ILE A 93 -3.00 3.25 16.10
N GLY A 94 -2.54 2.13 15.53
CA GLY A 94 -3.01 1.59 14.27
C GLY A 94 -3.41 0.12 14.31
N MET A 95 -4.14 -0.27 13.27
CA MET A 95 -4.58 -1.63 12.98
C MET A 95 -4.21 -1.98 11.54
N ILE A 96 -3.57 -3.12 11.33
CA ILE A 96 -3.32 -3.65 9.98
C ILE A 96 -4.66 -3.98 9.32
N PHE A 97 -4.93 -3.38 8.17
CA PHE A 97 -6.13 -3.66 7.39
C PHE A 97 -5.84 -4.32 6.04
N TRP A 98 -4.60 -4.25 5.57
CA TRP A 98 -4.16 -4.88 4.34
C TRP A 98 -2.72 -5.41 4.49
N VAL A 99 -2.48 -6.59 3.92
CA VAL A 99 -1.16 -7.24 3.85
C VAL A 99 -0.91 -7.63 2.41
N ASP A 100 0.30 -7.38 1.90
CA ASP A 100 0.68 -7.75 0.54
C ASP A 100 0.61 -9.28 0.37
N PRO A 101 -0.16 -9.79 -0.62
CA PRO A 101 -0.26 -11.24 -0.83
C PRO A 101 1.06 -11.90 -1.27
N SER A 102 2.02 -11.12 -1.76
CA SER A 102 3.34 -11.62 -2.20
C SER A 102 4.42 -11.46 -1.14
N ASP A 103 4.24 -10.57 -0.16
CA ASP A 103 5.17 -10.33 0.95
C ASP A 103 4.41 -10.00 2.24
N ASN A 104 4.29 -10.99 3.11
CA ASN A 104 3.57 -10.86 4.37
C ASN A 104 4.26 -9.93 5.41
N MET A 105 5.39 -9.33 5.08
CA MET A 105 6.06 -8.29 5.87
C MET A 105 5.69 -6.88 5.41
N VAL A 106 4.97 -6.76 4.29
CA VAL A 106 4.51 -5.49 3.71
C VAL A 106 3.01 -5.34 3.92
N GLY A 107 2.58 -4.15 4.35
CA GLY A 107 1.17 -3.92 4.60
C GLY A 107 0.80 -2.46 4.81
N LYS A 108 -0.48 -2.25 5.11
CA LYS A 108 -1.04 -0.95 5.44
C LYS A 108 -1.81 -1.01 6.75
N ALA A 109 -1.61 0.01 7.57
CA ALA A 109 -2.36 0.21 8.80
C ALA A 109 -3.26 1.44 8.68
N VAL A 110 -4.39 1.40 9.38
CA VAL A 110 -5.31 2.53 9.58
C VAL A 110 -5.31 2.92 11.05
N SER A 111 -5.42 4.22 11.36
CA SER A 111 -5.53 4.67 12.75
C SER A 111 -6.78 4.09 13.41
N VAL A 112 -6.66 3.54 14.63
CA VAL A 112 -7.80 2.96 15.37
C VAL A 112 -8.78 4.06 15.82
N LYS A 113 -8.27 5.27 16.09
CA LYS A 113 -9.07 6.45 16.40
C LYS A 113 -9.26 7.30 15.14
N ARG A 114 -10.42 7.94 15.05
CA ARG A 114 -10.73 8.98 14.07
C ARG A 114 -10.76 10.33 14.75
N GLN A 115 -10.56 11.38 13.99
CA GLN A 115 -10.81 12.74 14.43
C GLN A 115 -11.98 13.32 13.65
N GLY A 116 -12.89 13.97 14.33
CA GLY A 116 -14.06 14.64 13.72
C GLY A 116 -14.05 16.13 13.98
N GLY A 117 -14.77 16.88 13.13
CA GLY A 117 -14.94 18.33 13.30
C GLY A 117 -13.75 19.17 12.83
N ASN A 118 -12.74 18.57 12.23
CA ASN A 118 -11.57 19.27 11.73
C ASN A 118 -11.73 19.60 10.24
N PRO A 119 -11.29 20.81 9.80
CA PRO A 119 -11.18 21.10 8.39
C PRO A 119 -10.06 20.26 7.76
N PHE A 120 -10.07 20.15 6.44
CA PHE A 120 -8.90 19.68 5.72
C PHE A 120 -7.70 20.59 6.03
N GLU A 121 -7.91 21.91 5.95
CA GLU A 121 -7.01 22.95 6.40
C GLU A 121 -7.78 24.22 6.84
N ALA A 122 -7.19 25.02 7.70
CA ALA A 122 -7.79 26.25 8.24
C ALA A 122 -7.94 27.37 7.19
N SER A 123 -7.17 27.32 6.11
CA SER A 123 -7.18 28.27 5.00
C SER A 123 -7.15 27.54 3.66
N VAL A 124 -7.71 28.16 2.61
CA VAL A 124 -7.72 27.56 1.27
C VAL A 124 -6.43 27.92 0.57
N MET A 125 -5.41 27.06 0.71
CA MET A 125 -4.13 27.21 0.01
C MET A 125 -3.89 26.00 -0.91
N PRO A 126 -3.44 26.22 -2.17
CA PRO A 126 -3.00 25.11 -3.02
C PRO A 126 -1.65 24.57 -2.56
N HIS A 127 -1.56 23.26 -2.38
CA HIS A 127 -0.31 22.56 -2.05
C HIS A 127 0.22 21.70 -3.20
N SER A 128 -0.53 21.60 -4.29
CA SER A 128 -0.25 20.68 -5.41
C SER A 128 -0.23 19.20 -4.98
N ALA A 129 -1.01 18.85 -3.98
CA ALA A 129 -1.18 17.50 -3.47
C ALA A 129 -2.13 16.72 -4.39
N LEU A 130 -1.68 16.39 -5.59
CA LEU A 130 -2.53 15.86 -6.67
C LEU A 130 -2.51 14.33 -6.77
N SER A 131 -1.62 13.64 -6.06
CA SER A 131 -1.57 12.18 -6.07
C SER A 131 -2.90 11.58 -5.61
N THR A 132 -3.43 10.64 -6.37
CA THR A 132 -4.62 9.88 -5.98
C THR A 132 -4.27 8.58 -5.24
N VAL A 133 -3.02 8.13 -5.33
CA VAL A 133 -2.53 6.83 -4.84
C VAL A 133 -1.43 6.91 -3.79
N ASN A 134 -0.88 8.11 -3.52
CA ASN A 134 0.23 8.30 -2.59
C ASN A 134 -0.04 9.45 -1.61
N GLY A 135 -0.74 9.14 -0.55
CA GLY A 135 -1.06 10.10 0.51
C GLY A 135 0.14 10.53 1.33
N TYR A 136 1.17 9.68 1.45
CA TYR A 136 2.42 10.04 2.11
C TYR A 136 3.13 11.19 1.38
N ALA A 137 3.28 11.07 0.05
CA ALA A 137 3.85 12.14 -0.77
C ALA A 137 3.01 13.43 -0.73
N ASN A 138 1.67 13.32 -0.82
CA ASN A 138 0.78 14.46 -0.66
C ASN A 138 0.97 15.14 0.70
N SER A 139 0.96 14.37 1.79
CA SER A 139 1.09 14.89 3.15
C SER A 139 2.42 15.62 3.39
N ALA A 140 3.49 15.19 2.72
CA ALA A 140 4.80 15.83 2.80
C ALA A 140 4.85 17.25 2.18
N LEU A 141 3.89 17.60 1.32
CA LEU A 141 3.78 18.95 0.74
C LEU A 141 3.26 20.00 1.74
N PHE A 142 2.65 19.56 2.85
CA PHE A 142 2.17 20.42 3.93
C PHE A 142 3.28 20.67 4.94
N THR A 143 4.13 21.64 4.68
CA THR A 143 5.35 21.89 5.49
C THR A 143 5.11 22.55 6.83
N SER A 144 3.95 23.16 7.05
CA SER A 144 3.59 23.84 8.30
C SER A 144 2.07 23.87 8.48
N PRO A 145 1.41 22.69 8.59
CA PRO A 145 -0.03 22.65 8.77
C PRO A 145 -0.40 23.21 10.17
N SER A 146 -1.57 23.82 10.27
CA SER A 146 -2.12 24.24 11.55
C SER A 146 -2.49 23.02 12.40
N ALA A 147 -2.41 23.11 13.71
CA ALA A 147 -2.62 21.99 14.63
C ALA A 147 -4.01 21.29 14.48
N ASN A 148 -4.99 22.00 13.92
CA ASN A 148 -6.33 21.45 13.68
C ASN A 148 -6.53 20.92 12.25
N ASP A 149 -5.53 20.98 11.39
CA ASP A 149 -5.64 20.51 10.02
C ASP A 149 -5.60 18.97 9.96
N ALA A 150 -6.26 18.38 8.97
CA ALA A 150 -6.32 16.94 8.80
C ALA A 150 -4.93 16.28 8.68
N VAL A 151 -4.02 16.92 7.93
CA VAL A 151 -2.65 16.44 7.76
C VAL A 151 -1.87 16.53 9.08
N ALA A 152 -2.02 17.65 9.83
CA ALA A 152 -1.35 17.82 11.13
C ALA A 152 -1.76 16.74 12.13
N TYR A 153 -3.03 16.38 12.16
CA TYR A 153 -3.50 15.30 13.01
C TYR A 153 -2.79 13.98 12.68
N CYS A 154 -2.73 13.61 11.40
CA CYS A 154 -2.04 12.38 11.01
C CYS A 154 -0.55 12.40 11.36
N GLN A 155 0.14 13.49 11.10
CA GLN A 155 1.55 13.67 11.47
C GLN A 155 1.77 13.62 12.99
N SER A 156 0.79 14.02 13.80
CA SER A 156 0.87 13.97 15.26
C SER A 156 0.82 12.55 15.84
N LEU A 157 0.40 11.57 15.06
CA LEU A 157 0.37 10.15 15.47
C LEU A 157 1.76 9.49 15.49
N GLY A 158 2.75 10.13 14.86
CA GLY A 158 4.12 9.65 14.79
C GLY A 158 4.65 9.49 13.36
N ASP A 159 5.90 9.07 13.28
CA ASP A 159 6.59 8.94 11.99
C ASP A 159 5.91 7.93 11.06
N GLY A 160 5.79 8.33 9.80
CA GLY A 160 5.18 7.50 8.76
C GLY A 160 3.66 7.51 8.72
N TRP A 161 2.97 8.17 9.66
CA TRP A 161 1.53 8.39 9.60
C TRP A 161 1.20 9.56 8.69
N TYR A 162 0.23 9.38 7.80
CA TYR A 162 -0.16 10.38 6.81
C TYR A 162 -1.67 10.40 6.56
N LEU A 163 -2.16 11.49 5.99
CA LEU A 163 -3.52 11.57 5.49
C LEU A 163 -3.61 10.81 4.15
N PRO A 164 -4.43 9.75 4.04
CA PRO A 164 -4.47 8.91 2.86
C PRO A 164 -4.90 9.67 1.60
N ALA A 165 -4.37 9.28 0.44
CA ALA A 165 -4.86 9.74 -0.85
C ALA A 165 -6.27 9.18 -1.14
N ARG A 166 -6.93 9.73 -2.15
CA ARG A 166 -8.31 9.34 -2.50
C ARG A 166 -8.45 7.85 -2.76
N ASP A 167 -7.55 7.27 -3.54
CA ASP A 167 -7.65 5.87 -3.94
C ASP A 167 -7.20 4.91 -2.82
N GLU A 168 -6.35 5.37 -1.89
CA GLU A 168 -6.07 4.65 -0.64
C GLU A 168 -7.30 4.60 0.29
N LEU A 169 -8.10 5.68 0.34
CA LEU A 169 -9.37 5.63 1.06
C LEU A 169 -10.40 4.71 0.38
N TRP A 170 -10.37 4.59 -0.94
CA TRP A 170 -11.19 3.61 -1.66
C TRP A 170 -10.76 2.18 -1.33
N GLU A 171 -9.47 1.90 -1.24
CA GLU A 171 -8.96 0.59 -0.83
C GLU A 171 -9.43 0.23 0.60
N LEU A 172 -9.37 1.20 1.52
CA LEU A 172 -9.92 1.02 2.87
C LEU A 172 -11.44 0.78 2.85
N PHE A 173 -12.16 1.52 2.01
CA PHE A 173 -13.59 1.36 1.81
C PHE A 173 -13.93 -0.05 1.29
N ASP A 174 -13.20 -0.54 0.31
CA ASP A 174 -13.39 -1.87 -0.27
C ASP A 174 -13.13 -2.98 0.76
N THR A 175 -12.07 -2.83 1.53
CA THR A 175 -11.76 -3.74 2.65
C THR A 175 -12.86 -3.72 3.71
N TYR A 176 -13.35 -2.54 4.09
CA TYR A 176 -14.44 -2.37 5.05
C TYR A 176 -15.74 -3.02 4.59
N ASN A 177 -16.05 -2.95 3.30
CA ASN A 177 -17.28 -3.51 2.74
C ASN A 177 -17.14 -4.99 2.30
N GLY A 178 -15.90 -5.49 2.14
CA GLY A 178 -15.64 -6.82 1.61
C GLY A 178 -15.97 -7.00 0.12
N VAL A 179 -16.21 -5.88 -0.58
CA VAL A 179 -16.51 -5.82 -2.03
C VAL A 179 -15.90 -4.56 -2.62
N GLY A 180 -15.45 -4.61 -3.89
CA GLY A 180 -14.89 -3.46 -4.58
C GLY A 180 -15.95 -2.38 -4.89
N HIS A 181 -15.62 -1.12 -4.69
CA HIS A 181 -16.50 0.03 -5.00
C HIS A 181 -16.84 0.14 -6.50
N THR A 182 -16.06 -0.50 -7.37
CA THR A 182 -16.29 -0.59 -8.82
C THR A 182 -17.06 -1.82 -9.25
N ASP A 183 -17.40 -2.73 -8.30
CA ASP A 183 -18.20 -3.91 -8.59
C ASP A 183 -19.59 -3.46 -9.06
N PRO A 184 -20.07 -3.94 -10.25
CA PRO A 184 -21.41 -3.59 -10.76
C PRO A 184 -22.55 -4.05 -9.84
N ASP A 185 -22.32 -5.05 -9.01
CA ASP A 185 -23.28 -5.53 -8.00
C ASP A 185 -23.24 -4.68 -6.70
N PHE A 186 -22.31 -3.74 -6.61
CA PHE A 186 -22.22 -2.81 -5.49
C PHE A 186 -23.37 -1.81 -5.52
N VAL A 187 -24.45 -2.18 -4.87
CA VAL A 187 -25.72 -1.40 -4.86
C VAL A 187 -25.70 -0.35 -3.76
N SER A 188 -24.80 0.63 -3.78
CA SER A 188 -24.87 1.77 -2.85
C SER A 188 -24.95 1.38 -1.37
N ALA A 189 -23.97 1.78 -0.60
CA ALA A 189 -23.83 1.55 0.85
C ALA A 189 -24.94 2.23 1.72
N VAL A 190 -26.16 2.29 1.23
CA VAL A 190 -27.31 2.64 2.08
C VAL A 190 -27.56 1.48 3.02
N PRO A 191 -27.60 1.68 4.34
CA PRO A 191 -27.69 0.61 5.33
C PRO A 191 -28.80 -0.43 5.04
N ASP A 192 -29.93 0.00 4.50
CA ASP A 192 -31.06 -0.87 4.18
C ASP A 192 -30.90 -1.73 2.90
N LYS A 193 -29.83 -1.48 2.14
CA LYS A 193 -29.54 -2.18 0.87
C LYS A 193 -28.24 -3.00 0.90
N LEU A 194 -27.55 -3.02 2.03
CA LEU A 194 -26.33 -3.83 2.18
C LEU A 194 -26.67 -5.32 2.05
N THR A 195 -25.87 -6.02 1.27
CA THR A 195 -25.88 -7.47 1.22
C THR A 195 -25.43 -8.06 2.56
N GLU A 196 -25.73 -9.33 2.80
CA GLU A 196 -25.26 -10.00 4.02
C GLU A 196 -23.73 -10.10 4.08
N VAL A 197 -23.06 -10.16 2.92
CA VAL A 197 -21.59 -10.14 2.83
C VAL A 197 -21.04 -8.81 3.31
N GLU A 198 -21.57 -7.69 2.82
CA GLU A 198 -21.16 -6.35 3.23
C GLU A 198 -21.43 -6.11 4.72
N LYS A 199 -22.58 -6.51 5.24
CA LYS A 199 -22.90 -6.42 6.66
C LYS A 199 -21.91 -7.19 7.53
N ALA A 200 -21.58 -8.43 7.12
CA ALA A 200 -20.63 -9.26 7.83
C ALA A 200 -19.21 -8.67 7.80
N ALA A 201 -18.76 -8.16 6.64
CA ALA A 201 -17.45 -7.53 6.49
C ALA A 201 -17.32 -6.29 7.38
N ARG A 202 -18.31 -5.39 7.34
CA ARG A 202 -18.35 -4.19 8.19
C ARG A 202 -18.33 -4.55 9.66
N ALA A 203 -19.16 -5.50 10.10
CA ALA A 203 -19.20 -5.93 11.48
C ALA A 203 -17.87 -6.52 11.95
N ALA A 204 -17.20 -7.30 11.09
CA ALA A 204 -15.89 -7.87 11.39
C ALA A 204 -14.81 -6.77 11.50
N PHE A 205 -14.81 -5.82 10.59
CA PHE A 205 -13.85 -4.71 10.60
C PHE A 205 -14.05 -3.80 11.82
N ASP A 206 -15.30 -3.40 12.10
CA ASP A 206 -15.64 -2.58 13.26
C ASP A 206 -15.33 -3.30 14.58
N LYS A 207 -15.50 -4.64 14.60
CA LYS A 207 -15.10 -5.44 15.75
C LYS A 207 -13.59 -5.39 15.98
N MET A 208 -12.77 -5.54 14.94
CA MET A 208 -11.31 -5.44 15.07
C MET A 208 -10.88 -4.08 15.61
N LEU A 209 -11.50 -2.99 15.13
CA LEU A 209 -11.25 -1.64 15.67
C LEU A 209 -11.64 -1.53 17.14
N THR A 210 -12.84 -1.99 17.51
CA THR A 210 -13.34 -1.89 18.91
C THR A 210 -12.59 -2.79 19.88
N ASP A 211 -12.09 -3.95 19.45
CA ASP A 211 -11.21 -4.81 20.25
C ASP A 211 -9.90 -4.07 20.62
N LEU A 212 -9.46 -3.13 19.77
CA LEU A 212 -8.32 -2.23 20.01
C LEU A 212 -8.74 -0.89 20.65
N GLN A 213 -9.96 -0.81 21.21
CA GLN A 213 -10.53 0.41 21.80
C GLN A 213 -10.65 1.58 20.81
N GLY A 214 -10.73 1.27 19.53
CA GLY A 214 -10.89 2.21 18.41
C GLY A 214 -12.33 2.64 18.20
N ASP A 215 -12.52 3.56 17.23
CA ASP A 215 -13.81 4.02 16.78
C ASP A 215 -14.23 3.23 15.53
N VAL A 216 -15.50 2.86 15.44
CA VAL A 216 -16.05 2.21 14.24
C VAL A 216 -15.92 3.11 13.01
N MET A 217 -15.95 2.50 11.82
CA MET A 217 -15.79 3.27 10.57
C MET A 217 -17.02 4.12 10.25
N ASN A 218 -18.21 3.72 10.69
CA ASN A 218 -19.45 4.44 10.37
C ASN A 218 -20.48 4.33 11.51
N GLU A 219 -20.46 5.27 12.45
CA GLU A 219 -21.46 5.33 13.54
C GLU A 219 -22.82 5.84 13.08
N ALA A 220 -22.87 6.62 12.01
CA ALA A 220 -24.09 7.31 11.55
C ALA A 220 -25.00 6.38 10.73
N ALA A 221 -25.21 5.15 11.19
CA ALA A 221 -26.03 4.13 10.50
C ALA A 221 -27.49 4.58 10.19
N GLY A 222 -27.91 5.75 10.68
CA GLY A 222 -29.26 6.29 10.43
C GLY A 222 -29.34 7.54 9.57
N SER A 223 -28.22 8.21 9.25
CA SER A 223 -28.22 9.33 8.31
C SER A 223 -27.84 8.80 6.92
N GLY A 224 -28.69 8.99 5.92
CA GLY A 224 -28.55 8.43 4.56
C GLY A 224 -27.25 8.82 3.80
N ASN A 225 -26.32 9.49 4.46
CA ASN A 225 -25.03 9.91 3.91
C ASN A 225 -23.84 9.21 4.58
N GLY A 226 -23.97 8.66 5.80
CA GLY A 226 -22.86 8.08 6.53
C GLY A 226 -21.69 9.02 6.75
N GLU A 227 -20.61 8.49 7.30
CA GLU A 227 -19.41 9.26 7.56
C GLU A 227 -18.55 9.44 6.32
N SER A 228 -17.97 10.62 6.21
CA SER A 228 -17.06 10.99 5.13
C SER A 228 -15.69 11.31 5.69
N TYR A 229 -14.65 10.81 5.05
CA TYR A 229 -13.27 10.99 5.46
C TYR A 229 -12.51 11.83 4.43
N TRP A 230 -11.77 12.83 4.90
CA TRP A 230 -10.86 13.60 4.07
C TRP A 230 -9.77 12.74 3.47
N SER A 231 -9.47 12.94 2.20
CA SER A 231 -8.24 12.48 1.57
C SER A 231 -7.24 13.62 1.43
N SER A 232 -5.96 13.30 1.30
CA SER A 232 -4.92 14.28 1.02
C SER A 232 -4.92 14.82 -0.41
N THR A 233 -5.74 14.24 -1.30
CA THR A 233 -5.78 14.60 -2.71
C THR A 233 -6.54 15.91 -2.91
N GLU A 234 -5.90 16.91 -3.51
CA GLU A 234 -6.52 18.17 -3.93
C GLU A 234 -7.11 18.06 -5.33
N ASN A 235 -8.07 18.91 -5.66
CA ASN A 235 -8.46 19.13 -7.04
C ASN A 235 -7.37 19.93 -7.79
N ALA A 236 -7.40 19.93 -9.13
CA ALA A 236 -6.40 20.60 -9.95
C ALA A 236 -6.23 22.11 -9.68
N ALA A 237 -7.27 22.77 -9.18
CA ALA A 237 -7.22 24.19 -8.81
C ALA A 237 -6.64 24.40 -7.40
N GLY A 238 -6.45 23.36 -6.60
CA GLY A 238 -5.94 23.41 -5.24
C GLY A 238 -6.88 24.09 -4.22
N ASN A 239 -8.12 24.37 -4.59
CA ASN A 239 -9.09 25.07 -3.72
C ASN A 239 -10.08 24.14 -3.03
N GLN A 240 -10.09 22.85 -3.38
CA GLN A 240 -10.89 21.80 -2.79
C GLN A 240 -10.03 20.58 -2.51
N ALA A 241 -10.44 19.75 -1.55
CA ALA A 241 -9.87 18.42 -1.30
C ALA A 241 -10.94 17.34 -1.51
N TYR A 242 -10.50 16.17 -1.97
CA TYR A 242 -11.38 15.02 -2.11
C TYR A 242 -11.68 14.39 -0.75
N TRP A 243 -12.81 13.72 -0.67
CA TRP A 243 -13.25 12.91 0.45
C TRP A 243 -13.99 11.68 -0.04
N VAL A 244 -13.97 10.61 0.77
CA VAL A 244 -14.70 9.36 0.49
C VAL A 244 -15.75 9.14 1.59
N ARG A 245 -16.94 8.73 1.18
CA ARG A 245 -18.08 8.48 2.06
C ARG A 245 -18.22 6.99 2.36
N PHE A 246 -18.19 6.63 3.63
CA PHE A 246 -18.24 5.24 4.09
C PHE A 246 -19.66 4.72 4.39
N GLY A 247 -20.63 5.57 4.58
CA GLY A 247 -22.04 5.18 4.73
C GLY A 247 -22.79 4.99 3.41
N LYS A 248 -22.25 5.54 2.33
CA LYS A 248 -22.81 5.47 0.97
C LYS A 248 -21.65 5.60 0.00
N SER A 249 -21.57 4.75 -1.02
CA SER A 249 -20.49 4.89 -1.99
C SER A 249 -20.50 6.29 -2.62
N GLY A 250 -19.36 6.93 -2.65
CA GLY A 250 -19.18 8.22 -3.31
C GLY A 250 -17.91 8.91 -2.82
N ALA A 251 -17.19 9.48 -3.78
CA ALA A 251 -16.17 10.48 -3.52
C ALA A 251 -16.58 11.75 -4.22
N ASP A 252 -16.23 12.87 -3.61
CA ASP A 252 -16.46 14.19 -4.19
C ASP A 252 -15.38 15.15 -3.69
N ALA A 253 -15.28 16.32 -4.27
CA ALA A 253 -14.41 17.39 -3.79
C ALA A 253 -15.22 18.42 -3.00
N GLY A 254 -14.67 18.91 -1.93
CA GLY A 254 -15.32 19.85 -1.05
C GLY A 254 -14.41 20.97 -0.57
N ASN A 255 -15.03 22.02 -0.06
CA ASN A 255 -14.31 23.14 0.53
C ASN A 255 -13.41 22.65 1.67
N LYS A 256 -12.15 22.96 1.62
CA LYS A 256 -11.12 22.56 2.58
C LYS A 256 -11.38 23.04 4.01
N THR A 257 -12.07 24.15 4.18
CA THR A 257 -12.42 24.69 5.51
C THR A 257 -13.66 24.04 6.14
N ALA A 258 -14.29 23.08 5.44
CA ALA A 258 -15.49 22.41 5.98
C ALA A 258 -15.12 21.48 7.15
N THR A 259 -15.89 21.56 8.24
CA THR A 259 -15.62 20.83 9.50
C THR A 259 -16.56 19.63 9.72
N ASN A 260 -17.31 19.22 8.70
CA ASN A 260 -18.29 18.14 8.78
C ASN A 260 -17.80 16.80 8.28
N ARG A 261 -16.49 16.59 8.25
CA ARG A 261 -15.85 15.33 7.84
C ARG A 261 -14.88 14.85 8.91
N PHE A 262 -14.58 13.58 8.84
CA PHE A 262 -13.64 12.90 9.72
C PHE A 262 -12.27 12.75 9.08
N VAL A 263 -11.30 12.43 9.90
CA VAL A 263 -9.93 12.08 9.51
C VAL A 263 -9.62 10.69 10.02
N ARG A 264 -9.15 9.83 9.13
CA ARG A 264 -8.52 8.54 9.43
C ARG A 264 -7.16 8.54 8.77
N CYS A 265 -6.15 8.28 9.55
CA CYS A 265 -4.78 8.27 9.06
C CYS A 265 -4.38 6.87 8.60
N MET A 266 -3.42 6.82 7.70
CA MET A 266 -2.81 5.57 7.24
C MET A 266 -1.30 5.58 7.45
N ARG A 267 -0.74 4.38 7.48
CA ARG A 267 0.69 4.13 7.50
C ARG A 267 0.99 2.89 6.67
N THR A 268 2.03 2.95 5.85
CA THR A 268 2.61 1.77 5.19
C THR A 268 3.65 1.12 6.09
N ILE A 269 3.78 -0.21 5.99
CA ILE A 269 4.71 -1.01 6.79
C ILE A 269 5.54 -1.87 5.83
N GLY A 270 6.82 -2.06 6.15
CA GLY A 270 7.77 -2.72 5.28
C GLY A 270 8.15 -1.89 4.06
N ASP A 271 8.74 -2.53 3.06
CA ASP A 271 9.20 -1.87 1.83
C ASP A 271 8.04 -1.69 0.83
N TYR A 272 6.98 -0.98 1.27
CA TYR A 272 5.79 -0.74 0.43
C TYR A 272 6.12 0.17 -0.77
N THR A 273 5.78 -0.31 -1.96
CA THR A 273 5.92 0.48 -3.20
C THR A 273 4.57 1.06 -3.60
N TYR A 274 4.48 2.39 -3.64
CA TYR A 274 3.26 3.07 -4.08
C TYR A 274 2.99 2.80 -5.57
N PRO A 275 1.73 2.59 -5.97
CA PRO A 275 1.36 2.48 -7.37
C PRO A 275 1.79 3.72 -8.17
N GLU A 276 2.10 3.53 -9.45
CA GLU A 276 2.29 4.67 -10.32
C GLU A 276 0.97 5.42 -10.52
N GLU A 277 1.04 6.75 -10.53
CA GLU A 277 -0.10 7.58 -10.90
C GLU A 277 -0.61 7.23 -12.31
N PRO A 278 -1.93 7.02 -12.48
CA PRO A 278 -2.52 6.87 -13.80
C PRO A 278 -2.11 8.04 -14.70
N ALA A 279 -1.71 7.76 -15.94
CA ALA A 279 -1.34 8.81 -16.87
C ALA A 279 -2.56 9.68 -17.17
N THR A 280 -2.41 10.97 -17.01
CA THR A 280 -3.43 11.97 -17.37
C THR A 280 -2.91 12.84 -18.49
N LEU A 281 -3.75 13.19 -19.46
CA LEU A 281 -3.42 14.09 -20.53
C LEU A 281 -4.63 14.93 -20.90
N THR A 282 -4.48 16.24 -20.87
CA THR A 282 -5.45 17.19 -21.41
C THR A 282 -4.80 18.08 -22.45
N VAL A 283 -5.58 18.47 -23.45
CA VAL A 283 -5.14 19.31 -24.59
C VAL A 283 -6.05 20.53 -24.63
N ASN A 284 -5.49 21.72 -24.58
CA ASN A 284 -6.25 22.98 -24.60
C ASN A 284 -5.57 24.03 -25.52
N PRO A 285 -6.30 24.63 -26.48
CA PRO A 285 -7.69 24.35 -26.85
C PRO A 285 -7.86 23.03 -27.62
N ASN A 286 -9.02 22.43 -27.53
CA ASN A 286 -9.42 21.29 -28.34
C ASN A 286 -10.93 21.41 -28.66
N PRO A 287 -11.35 21.58 -29.95
CA PRO A 287 -10.47 21.66 -31.13
C PRO A 287 -9.66 22.94 -31.21
N VAL A 288 -8.62 22.95 -32.06
CA VAL A 288 -7.81 24.10 -32.41
C VAL A 288 -8.08 24.50 -33.84
N THR A 289 -8.16 25.82 -34.12
CA THR A 289 -8.40 26.36 -35.45
C THR A 289 -7.21 27.21 -35.94
N LEU A 290 -6.77 26.98 -37.17
CA LEU A 290 -5.78 27.80 -37.84
C LEU A 290 -6.49 28.70 -38.87
N GLU A 291 -5.95 29.90 -39.05
CA GLU A 291 -6.34 30.79 -40.12
C GLU A 291 -6.11 30.13 -41.50
N GLY A 292 -6.89 30.49 -42.50
CA GLY A 292 -6.78 29.94 -43.87
C GLY A 292 -5.53 30.35 -44.64
N ALA A 293 -4.63 31.12 -44.01
CA ALA A 293 -3.38 31.61 -44.62
C ALA A 293 -2.31 30.52 -44.67
N ASN A 294 -1.33 30.70 -45.61
CA ASN A 294 -0.11 29.93 -45.57
C ASN A 294 0.71 30.29 -44.34
N GLU A 295 1.40 29.33 -43.77
CA GLU A 295 2.20 29.50 -42.54
C GLU A 295 1.41 29.91 -41.30
N ALA A 296 0.07 29.85 -41.33
CA ALA A 296 -0.75 30.11 -40.14
C ALA A 296 -0.39 29.11 -39.04
N GLU A 297 -0.27 29.62 -37.81
CA GLU A 297 0.12 28.84 -36.63
C GLU A 297 -0.94 28.92 -35.54
N ALA A 298 -1.07 27.84 -34.79
CA ALA A 298 -1.86 27.83 -33.57
C ALA A 298 -1.23 26.89 -32.55
N ASN A 299 -1.28 27.28 -31.28
CA ASN A 299 -0.69 26.55 -30.18
C ASN A 299 -1.78 25.83 -29.39
N VAL A 300 -1.46 24.62 -28.92
CA VAL A 300 -2.17 23.93 -27.87
C VAL A 300 -1.24 23.63 -26.70
N THR A 301 -1.76 23.74 -25.51
CA THR A 301 -1.04 23.39 -24.29
C THR A 301 -1.45 22.00 -23.84
N LEU A 302 -0.47 21.17 -23.57
CA LEU A 302 -0.64 19.85 -22.96
C LEU A 302 -0.49 19.98 -21.45
N THR A 303 -1.41 19.37 -20.71
CA THR A 303 -1.28 19.21 -19.27
C THR A 303 -1.31 17.73 -18.95
N SER A 304 -0.26 17.23 -18.31
CA SER A 304 -0.12 15.82 -17.95
C SER A 304 0.74 15.69 -16.71
N ASN A 305 0.55 14.57 -16.00
CA ASN A 305 1.48 14.12 -14.95
C ASN A 305 2.67 13.32 -15.51
N LYS A 306 2.78 13.16 -16.82
CA LYS A 306 3.93 12.58 -17.54
C LYS A 306 4.64 13.66 -18.35
N THR A 307 5.91 13.48 -18.61
CA THR A 307 6.77 14.52 -19.20
C THR A 307 7.17 14.25 -20.66
N VAL A 308 6.80 13.10 -21.19
CA VAL A 308 7.13 12.70 -22.58
C VAL A 308 5.84 12.59 -23.36
N PHE A 309 5.75 13.31 -24.48
CA PHE A 309 4.61 13.30 -25.37
C PHE A 309 5.03 12.95 -26.79
N SER A 310 4.16 12.26 -27.49
CA SER A 310 4.25 12.12 -28.94
C SER A 310 3.00 12.66 -29.61
N VAL A 311 3.16 13.17 -30.83
CA VAL A 311 2.06 13.67 -31.67
C VAL A 311 2.09 12.94 -32.99
N ALA A 312 0.95 12.39 -33.41
CA ALA A 312 0.77 11.78 -34.73
C ALA A 312 -0.38 12.48 -35.48
N LEU A 313 -0.14 12.88 -36.72
CA LEU A 313 -1.19 13.41 -37.60
C LEU A 313 -1.80 12.25 -38.40
N ALA A 314 -3.13 12.23 -38.54
CA ALA A 314 -3.83 11.26 -39.40
C ALA A 314 -3.35 11.34 -40.86
N ASN A 315 -2.97 12.54 -41.34
CA ASN A 315 -2.16 12.78 -42.52
C ASN A 315 -1.43 14.11 -42.33
N ASP A 316 -0.33 14.33 -43.06
CA ASP A 316 0.49 15.52 -42.94
C ASP A 316 0.51 16.41 -44.19
N SER A 317 -0.43 16.22 -45.09
CA SER A 317 -0.44 16.85 -46.40
C SER A 317 -0.41 18.40 -46.36
N TRP A 318 -1.14 19.00 -45.41
CA TRP A 318 -1.24 20.46 -45.28
C TRP A 318 -0.87 21.01 -43.90
N LEU A 319 -0.66 20.11 -42.89
CA LEU A 319 -0.37 20.47 -41.51
C LEU A 319 1.01 19.92 -41.12
N SER A 320 1.73 20.64 -40.33
CA SER A 320 2.92 20.18 -39.58
C SER A 320 2.78 20.58 -38.12
N TYR A 321 3.61 20.04 -37.27
CA TYR A 321 3.68 20.42 -35.87
C TYR A 321 5.13 20.46 -35.36
N THR A 322 5.31 21.17 -34.26
CA THR A 322 6.53 21.12 -33.44
C THR A 322 6.10 21.00 -31.97
N ILE A 323 6.94 20.34 -31.16
CA ILE A 323 6.71 20.19 -29.72
C ILE A 323 7.84 20.93 -28.99
N SER A 324 7.46 21.76 -28.02
CA SER A 324 8.40 22.43 -27.12
C SER A 324 7.85 22.38 -25.71
N GLY A 325 8.45 21.51 -24.88
CA GLY A 325 7.92 21.24 -23.55
C GLY A 325 6.47 20.73 -23.60
N THR A 326 5.55 21.45 -22.99
CA THR A 326 4.11 21.17 -22.98
C THR A 326 3.32 21.87 -24.07
N THR A 327 3.99 22.56 -25.00
CA THR A 327 3.33 23.29 -26.09
C THR A 327 3.51 22.56 -27.42
N VAL A 328 2.40 22.28 -28.10
CA VAL A 328 2.40 21.82 -29.48
C VAL A 328 1.97 22.98 -30.37
N THR A 329 2.83 23.38 -31.31
CA THR A 329 2.52 24.37 -32.31
C THR A 329 2.18 23.67 -33.61
N PHE A 330 0.96 23.85 -34.07
CA PHE A 330 0.51 23.41 -35.39
C PHE A 330 0.72 24.51 -36.41
N LYS A 331 1.23 24.15 -37.61
CA LYS A 331 1.53 25.08 -38.66
C LYS A 331 1.01 24.61 -40.02
N ALA A 332 0.28 25.50 -40.72
CA ALA A 332 -0.22 25.23 -42.04
C ALA A 332 0.91 25.28 -43.09
N LYS A 333 1.13 24.20 -43.80
CA LYS A 333 2.11 24.10 -44.92
C LYS A 333 1.62 24.78 -46.22
N SER A 334 0.31 25.02 -46.31
CA SER A 334 -0.29 25.62 -47.51
C SER A 334 -1.57 26.39 -47.16
N LYS A 335 -1.82 27.48 -47.95
CA LYS A 335 -3.07 28.22 -47.87
C LYS A 335 -4.27 27.33 -48.21
N ASN A 336 -5.37 27.51 -47.48
CA ASN A 336 -6.63 26.89 -47.85
C ASN A 336 -7.30 27.66 -48.97
N THR A 337 -7.39 27.07 -50.15
CA THR A 337 -7.97 27.68 -51.37
C THR A 337 -9.31 27.04 -51.75
N THR A 338 -9.81 26.09 -50.96
CA THR A 338 -10.98 25.30 -51.34
C THR A 338 -12.31 25.99 -51.02
N GLY A 339 -12.31 27.01 -50.19
CA GLY A 339 -13.54 27.64 -49.69
C GLY A 339 -14.19 26.88 -48.53
N ASP A 340 -13.81 25.63 -48.29
CA ASP A 340 -14.32 24.77 -47.21
C ASP A 340 -13.30 24.59 -46.08
N VAL A 341 -13.76 24.28 -44.90
CA VAL A 341 -12.87 23.99 -43.73
C VAL A 341 -12.16 22.65 -43.94
N ARG A 342 -10.85 22.65 -43.84
CA ARG A 342 -10.03 21.44 -43.80
C ARG A 342 -9.88 20.95 -42.35
N THR A 343 -10.10 19.71 -42.11
CA THR A 343 -9.92 19.11 -40.77
C THR A 343 -8.93 17.96 -40.80
N ILE A 344 -8.22 17.78 -39.72
CA ILE A 344 -7.30 16.66 -39.49
C ILE A 344 -7.31 16.31 -38.01
N VAL A 345 -7.20 15.03 -37.69
CA VAL A 345 -7.04 14.54 -36.34
C VAL A 345 -5.54 14.47 -36.04
N ALA A 346 -5.16 15.12 -34.94
CA ALA A 346 -3.85 14.96 -34.30
C ALA A 346 -4.06 14.14 -33.02
N THR A 347 -3.35 13.02 -32.90
CA THR A 347 -3.36 12.17 -31.71
C THR A 347 -2.14 12.53 -30.87
N VAL A 348 -2.37 12.83 -29.60
CA VAL A 348 -1.32 13.08 -28.59
C VAL A 348 -1.32 11.90 -27.63
N THR A 349 -0.15 11.34 -27.37
CA THR A 349 0.04 10.20 -26.46
C THR A 349 1.22 10.45 -25.50
#